data_23257fa13407c5d7ec0e1586c57eeddd
#
_entry.id   23257fa13407c5d7ec0e1586c57eeddd
#
_cell.length_a   1.000
_cell.length_b   1.000
_cell.length_c   1.000
_cell.angle_alpha   90.00
_cell.angle_beta   90.00
_cell.angle_gamma   90.00
#
_symmetry.space_group_name_H-M   'P 1'
#
loop_
_entity.id
_entity.type
_entity.pdbx_description
1 polymer ?
#
loop_
_entity_poly.entity_id
_entity_poly.type
_entity_poly.pdbx_seq_one_letter_code
_entity_poly.pdbx_strand_id
1 'polypeptide(L)'
;TRALAVPGFSEFPTEHLSDLAFVCFTMYDATFNLPIAFPPRAHRNVLAEVWARVCVQNFRLAETEKYAHVTYFFNGGVEKEHACEKRLLVPSPKVATYDLLPEMSAFKVTDKVLRTIDEGETDVLVVNFANPDMVGHTGKLDKTIEACQYVDTCLGWITKRMREARGITLITADHGNAEQMIDPITGSPHTAHTINPVPLHLIDEGSVGMKLRSGGALEDIAPTMLALLGLEKPEDMTGRDLRELE
;
A
#
# COMPACT_ATOMS: atom_id res chain seq x y z
N THR A 1 26.15 -0.28 -8.51
CA THR A 1 26.96 -0.14 -7.28
C THR A 1 28.07 -1.17 -7.23
N ARG A 2 27.77 -2.48 -7.28
CA ARG A 2 28.76 -3.56 -7.09
C ARG A 2 29.96 -3.43 -8.03
N ALA A 3 29.72 -3.27 -9.33
CA ALA A 3 30.77 -3.18 -10.34
C ALA A 3 31.70 -1.96 -10.20
N LEU A 4 31.25 -0.88 -9.55
CA LEU A 4 32.02 0.37 -9.44
C LEU A 4 32.67 0.56 -8.07
N ALA A 5 32.05 0.05 -7.01
CA ALA A 5 32.41 0.47 -5.66
C ALA A 5 32.55 -0.66 -4.65
N VAL A 6 32.15 -1.89 -4.98
CA VAL A 6 32.23 -3.02 -4.05
C VAL A 6 33.42 -3.92 -4.45
N PRO A 7 34.39 -4.18 -3.57
CA PRO A 7 35.50 -5.06 -3.86
C PRO A 7 35.05 -6.49 -4.19
N GLY A 8 35.77 -7.16 -5.10
CA GLY A 8 35.54 -8.58 -5.43
C GLY A 8 34.42 -8.82 -6.48
N PHE A 9 33.94 -7.81 -7.16
CA PHE A 9 33.06 -8.00 -8.31
C PHE A 9 33.79 -8.68 -9.47
N SER A 10 33.21 -9.76 -10.03
CA SER A 10 33.87 -10.61 -11.04
C SER A 10 32.94 -11.05 -12.19
N GLU A 11 31.72 -10.53 -12.30
CA GLU A 11 30.77 -10.95 -13.34
C GLU A 11 31.17 -10.47 -14.74
N PHE A 12 31.92 -9.36 -14.81
CA PHE A 12 32.56 -8.86 -16.02
C PHE A 12 33.79 -7.99 -15.66
N PRO A 13 34.75 -7.78 -16.59
CA PRO A 13 35.91 -6.94 -16.34
C PRO A 13 35.53 -5.51 -15.97
N THR A 14 36.07 -5.02 -14.86
CA THR A 14 35.90 -3.63 -14.41
C THR A 14 37.25 -2.97 -14.16
N GLU A 15 37.34 -1.67 -14.43
CA GLU A 15 38.51 -0.88 -13.99
C GLU A 15 38.25 -0.38 -12.58
N HIS A 16 39.22 -0.58 -11.69
CA HIS A 16 39.18 -0.04 -10.35
C HIS A 16 39.52 1.47 -10.40
N LEU A 17 38.54 2.32 -10.07
CA LEU A 17 38.72 3.76 -10.00
C LEU A 17 39.24 4.14 -8.61
N SER A 18 40.56 4.32 -8.45
CA SER A 18 41.21 4.57 -7.16
C SER A 18 40.72 5.85 -6.45
N ASP A 19 40.25 6.84 -7.20
CA ASP A 19 39.83 8.15 -6.68
C ASP A 19 38.32 8.35 -6.68
N LEU A 20 37.55 7.27 -6.85
CA LEU A 20 36.09 7.32 -6.84
C LEU A 20 35.55 7.45 -5.41
N ALA A 21 35.00 8.59 -5.06
CA ALA A 21 34.12 8.73 -3.89
C ALA A 21 32.71 8.27 -4.24
N PHE A 22 32.33 7.08 -3.81
CA PHE A 22 30.98 6.51 -4.07
C PHE A 22 30.12 6.62 -2.83
N VAL A 23 28.98 7.33 -2.94
CA VAL A 23 27.98 7.48 -1.88
C VAL A 23 26.67 6.90 -2.38
N CYS A 24 26.10 5.94 -1.65
CA CYS A 24 24.76 5.42 -1.92
C CYS A 24 23.72 6.46 -1.51
N PHE A 25 22.68 6.64 -2.32
CA PHE A 25 21.56 7.53 -1.96
C PHE A 25 20.83 7.02 -0.73
N THR A 26 20.55 5.71 -0.70
CA THR A 26 19.98 5.00 0.45
C THR A 26 20.69 3.66 0.67
N MET A 27 20.31 2.92 1.67
CA MET A 27 20.86 1.58 1.93
C MET A 27 20.22 0.56 0.96
N TYR A 28 20.88 0.32 -0.17
CA TYR A 28 20.42 -0.68 -1.15
C TYR A 28 20.72 -2.12 -0.73
N ASP A 29 21.84 -2.31 -0.03
CA ASP A 29 22.29 -3.61 0.44
C ASP A 29 23.22 -3.37 1.64
N ALA A 30 22.90 -3.96 2.78
CA ALA A 30 23.68 -3.81 4.01
C ALA A 30 25.11 -4.35 3.90
N THR A 31 25.39 -5.22 2.91
CA THR A 31 26.72 -5.82 2.69
C THR A 31 27.66 -4.89 1.92
N PHE A 32 27.19 -3.80 1.33
CA PHE A 32 28.05 -2.91 0.53
C PHE A 32 29.09 -2.16 1.36
N ASN A 33 28.79 -1.89 2.61
CA ASN A 33 29.67 -1.14 3.51
C ASN A 33 30.15 0.21 2.91
N LEU A 34 29.27 0.89 2.20
CA LEU A 34 29.50 2.18 1.55
C LEU A 34 28.83 3.31 2.33
N PRO A 35 29.34 4.55 2.24
CA PRO A 35 28.64 5.72 2.78
C PRO A 35 27.22 5.87 2.22
N ILE A 36 26.30 6.28 3.07
CA ILE A 36 24.88 6.45 2.74
C ILE A 36 24.45 7.89 3.02
N ALA A 37 23.88 8.56 2.02
CA ALA A 37 23.41 9.95 2.16
C ALA A 37 22.15 10.04 3.04
N PHE A 38 21.20 9.13 2.84
CA PHE A 38 19.93 9.02 3.58
C PHE A 38 19.80 7.63 4.18
N PRO A 39 20.36 7.41 5.40
CA PRO A 39 20.26 6.11 6.06
C PRO A 39 18.79 5.80 6.42
N PRO A 40 18.41 4.52 6.46
CA PRO A 40 17.10 4.11 6.91
C PRO A 40 16.81 4.65 8.31
N ARG A 41 15.60 5.18 8.50
CA ARG A 41 15.11 5.61 9.82
C ARG A 41 14.10 4.59 10.30
N ALA A 42 14.29 4.10 11.51
CA ALA A 42 13.25 3.30 12.18
C ALA A 42 12.13 4.24 12.62
N HIS A 43 10.93 4.00 12.14
CA HIS A 43 9.72 4.65 12.63
C HIS A 43 9.21 3.88 13.84
N ARG A 44 8.90 4.58 14.93
CA ARG A 44 8.30 4.02 16.14
C ARG A 44 6.81 4.34 16.15
N ASN A 45 6.07 3.55 16.90
CA ASN A 45 4.64 3.75 17.06
C ASN A 45 3.87 3.74 15.74
N VAL A 46 4.36 2.97 14.74
CA VAL A 46 3.57 2.72 13.53
C VAL A 46 2.27 1.99 13.90
N LEU A 47 1.27 2.08 13.04
CA LEU A 47 -0.05 1.53 13.30
C LEU A 47 -0.02 0.04 13.71
N ALA A 48 0.84 -0.76 13.06
CA ALA A 48 1.05 -2.16 13.39
C ALA A 48 1.56 -2.39 14.82
N GLU A 49 2.48 -1.54 15.31
CA GLU A 49 2.96 -1.63 16.70
C GLU A 49 1.89 -1.24 17.71
N VAL A 50 1.06 -0.23 17.38
CA VAL A 50 -0.07 0.16 18.23
C VAL A 50 -1.04 -0.99 18.37
N TRP A 51 -1.43 -1.62 17.28
CA TRP A 51 -2.31 -2.78 17.27
C TRP A 51 -1.73 -3.97 18.03
N ALA A 52 -0.44 -4.24 17.86
CA ALA A 52 0.24 -5.34 18.54
C ALA A 52 0.22 -5.20 20.08
N ARG A 53 0.33 -3.97 20.60
CA ARG A 53 0.30 -3.70 22.06
C ARG A 53 -1.03 -4.07 22.71
N VAL A 54 -2.13 -3.93 21.98
CA VAL A 54 -3.49 -4.25 22.47
C VAL A 54 -4.08 -5.49 21.80
N CYS A 55 -3.26 -6.21 21.04
CA CYS A 55 -3.60 -7.44 20.34
C CYS A 55 -4.82 -7.32 19.42
N VAL A 56 -4.93 -6.24 18.63
CA VAL A 56 -5.90 -6.16 17.53
C VAL A 56 -5.58 -7.25 16.52
N GLN A 57 -6.52 -8.18 16.32
CA GLN A 57 -6.39 -9.25 15.33
C GLN A 57 -6.46 -8.63 13.95
N ASN A 58 -5.30 -8.52 13.29
CA ASN A 58 -5.24 -7.88 11.98
C ASN A 58 -4.73 -8.81 10.90
N PHE A 59 -5.33 -8.72 9.73
CA PHE A 59 -5.02 -9.56 8.58
C PHE A 59 -4.64 -8.73 7.37
N ARG A 60 -3.44 -8.99 6.84
CA ARG A 60 -2.84 -8.28 5.72
C ARG A 60 -2.91 -9.12 4.47
N LEU A 61 -3.47 -8.60 3.41
CA LEU A 61 -3.71 -9.37 2.21
C LEU A 61 -3.49 -8.53 0.96
N ALA A 62 -2.66 -9.05 0.05
CA ALA A 62 -2.48 -8.49 -1.28
C ALA A 62 -1.95 -9.57 -2.23
N GLU A 63 -2.00 -9.28 -3.52
CA GLU A 63 -1.28 -10.08 -4.48
C GLU A 63 0.21 -9.69 -4.54
N THR A 64 1.05 -10.53 -5.19
CA THR A 64 2.52 -10.46 -5.16
C THR A 64 3.07 -9.05 -5.33
N GLU A 65 2.55 -8.29 -6.32
CA GLU A 65 3.06 -6.97 -6.67
C GLU A 65 2.89 -5.91 -5.57
N LYS A 66 1.92 -6.10 -4.68
CA LYS A 66 1.59 -5.15 -3.61
C LYS A 66 1.68 -5.75 -2.20
N TYR A 67 2.22 -6.96 -2.06
CA TYR A 67 2.34 -7.61 -0.77
C TYR A 67 3.23 -6.84 0.21
N ALA A 68 4.36 -6.33 -0.25
CA ALA A 68 5.24 -5.52 0.57
C ALA A 68 4.58 -4.22 1.08
N HIS A 69 3.62 -3.67 0.33
CA HIS A 69 2.91 -2.44 0.71
C HIS A 69 2.01 -2.64 1.94
N VAL A 70 1.39 -3.81 2.08
CA VAL A 70 0.55 -4.14 3.25
C VAL A 70 1.32 -4.85 4.37
N THR A 71 2.60 -5.17 4.19
CA THR A 71 3.44 -5.87 5.17
C THR A 71 4.66 -5.05 5.55
N TYR A 72 5.76 -5.17 4.83
CA TYR A 72 7.03 -4.53 5.13
C TYR A 72 6.93 -3.00 5.26
N PHE A 73 6.36 -2.32 4.25
CA PHE A 73 6.23 -0.85 4.29
C PHE A 73 5.21 -0.39 5.33
N PHE A 74 4.10 -1.09 5.45
CA PHE A 74 3.09 -0.79 6.47
C PHE A 74 3.64 -0.94 7.90
N ASN A 75 4.59 -1.84 8.11
CA ASN A 75 5.29 -2.07 9.37
C ASN A 75 6.55 -1.18 9.54
N GLY A 76 6.64 -0.08 8.77
CA GLY A 76 7.75 0.87 8.89
C GLY A 76 9.13 0.30 8.54
N GLY A 77 9.18 -0.69 7.63
CA GLY A 77 10.41 -1.36 7.21
C GLY A 77 10.79 -2.57 8.06
N VAL A 78 9.87 -3.11 8.85
CA VAL A 78 10.07 -4.32 9.65
C VAL A 78 9.45 -5.52 8.93
N GLU A 79 10.30 -6.49 8.54
CA GLU A 79 9.84 -7.70 7.84
C GLU A 79 9.07 -8.66 8.75
N LYS A 80 9.47 -8.74 10.02
CA LYS A 80 8.86 -9.63 10.99
C LYS A 80 7.42 -9.23 11.31
N GLU A 81 6.53 -10.21 11.36
CA GLU A 81 5.16 -10.04 11.81
C GLU A 81 5.10 -9.54 13.26
N HIS A 82 4.24 -8.58 13.53
CA HIS A 82 3.92 -8.16 14.88
C HIS A 82 2.95 -9.16 15.55
N ALA A 83 2.80 -9.04 16.88
CA ALA A 83 1.81 -9.84 17.60
C ALA A 83 0.41 -9.60 17.02
N CYS A 84 -0.41 -10.66 16.92
CA CYS A 84 -1.77 -10.63 16.41
C CYS A 84 -1.90 -10.20 14.91
N GLU A 85 -0.79 -10.21 14.17
CA GLU A 85 -0.75 -9.98 12.72
C GLU A 85 -0.75 -11.31 11.97
N LYS A 86 -1.63 -11.45 11.01
CA LYS A 86 -1.66 -12.55 10.03
C LYS A 86 -1.46 -11.98 8.64
N ARG A 87 -0.81 -12.74 7.76
CA ARG A 87 -0.52 -12.34 6.37
C ARG A 87 -0.94 -13.40 5.38
N LEU A 88 -1.44 -12.98 4.23
CA LEU A 88 -1.70 -13.85 3.09
C LEU A 88 -1.26 -13.21 1.79
N LEU A 89 -0.37 -13.89 1.08
CA LEU A 89 0.04 -13.53 -0.26
C LEU A 89 -0.79 -14.33 -1.27
N VAL A 90 -1.44 -13.63 -2.18
CA VAL A 90 -2.09 -14.22 -3.35
C VAL A 90 -1.13 -14.08 -4.54
N PRO A 91 -0.73 -15.16 -5.23
CA PRO A 91 0.16 -15.03 -6.38
C PRO A 91 -0.46 -14.19 -7.50
N SER A 92 0.30 -13.19 -7.99
CA SER A 92 -0.05 -12.46 -9.20
C SER A 92 0.04 -13.36 -10.44
N PRO A 93 -0.73 -13.10 -11.50
CA PRO A 93 -0.67 -13.89 -12.72
C PRO A 93 0.70 -13.73 -13.42
N LYS A 94 1.19 -14.82 -14.00
CA LYS A 94 2.45 -14.84 -14.75
C LYS A 94 2.20 -14.42 -16.20
N VAL A 95 2.11 -13.11 -16.44
CA VAL A 95 1.97 -12.49 -17.77
C VAL A 95 3.14 -11.55 -18.04
N ALA A 96 3.40 -11.24 -19.31
CA ALA A 96 4.50 -10.34 -19.69
C ALA A 96 4.25 -8.91 -19.18
N THR A 97 3.01 -8.43 -19.31
CA THR A 97 2.53 -7.13 -18.83
C THR A 97 1.08 -7.27 -18.38
N TYR A 98 0.65 -6.49 -17.38
CA TYR A 98 -0.66 -6.66 -16.75
C TYR A 98 -1.84 -6.11 -17.58
N ASP A 99 -1.60 -5.37 -18.65
CA ASP A 99 -2.63 -5.03 -19.64
C ASP A 99 -3.18 -6.25 -20.37
N LEU A 100 -2.45 -7.36 -20.40
CA LEU A 100 -2.90 -8.63 -20.97
C LEU A 100 -3.92 -9.35 -20.08
N LEU A 101 -3.98 -9.02 -18.80
CA LEU A 101 -4.88 -9.61 -17.80
C LEU A 101 -5.24 -8.57 -16.72
N PRO A 102 -6.07 -7.55 -17.06
CA PRO A 102 -6.32 -6.41 -16.17
C PRO A 102 -6.99 -6.76 -14.83
N GLU A 103 -7.73 -7.88 -14.77
CA GLU A 103 -8.29 -8.41 -13.51
C GLU A 103 -7.21 -8.91 -12.56
N MET A 104 -6.01 -9.23 -13.03
CA MET A 104 -4.91 -9.75 -12.23
C MET A 104 -5.38 -10.84 -11.24
N SER A 105 -5.16 -10.68 -9.95
CA SER A 105 -5.67 -11.59 -8.92
C SER A 105 -6.77 -10.97 -8.06
N ALA A 106 -7.41 -9.88 -8.47
CA ALA A 106 -8.40 -9.15 -7.67
C ALA A 106 -9.53 -10.04 -7.15
N PHE A 107 -10.10 -10.91 -7.99
CA PHE A 107 -11.18 -11.82 -7.57
C PHE A 107 -10.73 -12.86 -6.55
N LYS A 108 -9.47 -13.35 -6.66
CA LYS A 108 -8.90 -14.27 -5.67
C LYS A 108 -8.64 -13.59 -4.33
N VAL A 109 -8.14 -12.35 -4.37
CA VAL A 109 -7.98 -11.49 -3.20
C VAL A 109 -9.33 -11.29 -2.53
N THR A 110 -10.35 -10.93 -3.30
CA THR A 110 -11.72 -10.71 -2.82
C THR A 110 -12.34 -11.95 -2.17
N ASP A 111 -12.20 -13.13 -2.78
CA ASP A 111 -12.67 -14.39 -2.18
C ASP A 111 -12.08 -14.62 -0.78
N LYS A 112 -10.76 -14.34 -0.61
CA LYS A 112 -10.11 -14.46 0.69
C LYS A 112 -10.61 -13.43 1.70
N VAL A 113 -10.80 -12.19 1.27
CA VAL A 113 -11.37 -11.12 2.12
C VAL A 113 -12.76 -11.50 2.60
N LEU A 114 -13.65 -11.94 1.70
CA LEU A 114 -15.02 -12.32 2.05
C LEU A 114 -15.05 -13.48 3.05
N ARG A 115 -14.22 -14.51 2.86
CA ARG A 115 -14.10 -15.61 3.81
C ARG A 115 -13.62 -15.14 5.19
N THR A 116 -12.61 -14.27 5.23
CA THR A 116 -12.10 -13.72 6.51
C THR A 116 -13.15 -12.91 7.25
N ILE A 117 -13.99 -12.14 6.52
CA ILE A 117 -15.14 -11.45 7.11
C ILE A 117 -16.13 -12.46 7.68
N ASP A 118 -16.43 -13.54 6.96
CA ASP A 118 -17.38 -14.59 7.37
C ASP A 118 -16.91 -15.37 8.59
N GLU A 119 -15.60 -15.58 8.74
CA GLU A 119 -15.00 -16.22 9.91
C GLU A 119 -15.16 -15.38 11.19
N GLY A 120 -15.20 -14.05 11.09
CA GLY A 120 -15.47 -13.14 12.20
C GLY A 120 -14.38 -13.11 13.29
N GLU A 121 -13.17 -13.62 12.99
CA GLU A 121 -12.06 -13.70 13.95
C GLU A 121 -11.07 -12.52 13.82
N THR A 122 -11.29 -11.62 12.86
CA THR A 122 -10.37 -10.55 12.51
C THR A 122 -11.01 -9.20 12.81
N ASP A 123 -10.32 -8.36 13.59
CA ASP A 123 -10.78 -7.02 13.94
C ASP A 123 -10.52 -6.04 12.79
N VAL A 124 -9.39 -6.17 12.09
CA VAL A 124 -8.96 -5.27 11.01
C VAL A 124 -8.43 -6.04 9.82
N LEU A 125 -8.93 -5.71 8.63
CA LEU A 125 -8.41 -6.17 7.35
C LEU A 125 -7.67 -5.03 6.64
N VAL A 126 -6.44 -5.28 6.20
CA VAL A 126 -5.70 -4.37 5.32
C VAL A 126 -5.49 -5.06 3.99
N VAL A 127 -6.08 -4.50 2.95
CA VAL A 127 -6.12 -5.09 1.61
C VAL A 127 -5.59 -4.08 0.60
N ASN A 128 -4.75 -4.53 -0.33
CA ASN A 128 -4.33 -3.73 -1.47
C ASN A 128 -4.72 -4.43 -2.77
N PHE A 129 -5.38 -3.71 -3.66
CA PHE A 129 -5.66 -4.11 -5.04
C PHE A 129 -4.63 -3.47 -5.97
N ALA A 130 -3.79 -4.30 -6.57
CA ALA A 130 -2.68 -3.87 -7.40
C ALA A 130 -3.10 -3.32 -8.78
N ASN A 131 -4.31 -3.62 -9.21
CA ASN A 131 -4.74 -3.48 -10.60
C ASN A 131 -4.61 -2.05 -11.17
N PRO A 132 -5.15 -0.98 -10.53
CA PRO A 132 -5.09 0.36 -11.12
C PRO A 132 -3.66 0.85 -11.33
N ASP A 133 -2.76 0.55 -10.39
CA ASP A 133 -1.37 0.95 -10.47
C ASP A 133 -0.60 0.11 -11.50
N MET A 134 -0.65 -1.21 -11.39
CA MET A 134 0.14 -2.11 -12.25
C MET A 134 -0.28 -2.06 -13.71
N VAL A 135 -1.57 -1.95 -13.99
CA VAL A 135 -2.08 -1.77 -15.35
C VAL A 135 -1.85 -0.34 -15.83
N GLY A 136 -1.99 0.66 -14.94
CA GLY A 136 -1.71 2.07 -15.21
C GLY A 136 -0.29 2.30 -15.75
N HIS A 137 0.70 1.61 -15.18
CA HIS A 137 2.09 1.66 -15.64
C HIS A 137 2.29 1.20 -17.10
N THR A 138 1.36 0.49 -17.69
CA THR A 138 1.44 0.07 -19.09
C THR A 138 1.09 1.18 -20.09
N GLY A 139 0.47 2.26 -19.63
CA GLY A 139 0.02 3.37 -20.47
C GLY A 139 -1.18 3.03 -21.38
N LYS A 140 -1.87 1.91 -21.14
CA LYS A 140 -3.03 1.45 -21.92
C LYS A 140 -4.32 1.91 -21.24
N LEU A 141 -4.87 3.04 -21.67
CA LEU A 141 -6.05 3.66 -21.04
C LEU A 141 -7.26 2.72 -20.98
N ASP A 142 -7.58 2.03 -22.07
CA ASP A 142 -8.68 1.07 -22.13
C ASP A 142 -8.54 -0.06 -21.10
N LYS A 143 -7.32 -0.58 -20.95
CA LYS A 143 -7.01 -1.64 -19.98
C LYS A 143 -7.00 -1.14 -18.55
N THR A 144 -6.57 0.08 -18.33
CA THR A 144 -6.64 0.71 -17.00
C THR A 144 -8.08 0.96 -16.56
N ILE A 145 -8.96 1.38 -17.48
CA ILE A 145 -10.40 1.48 -17.21
C ILE A 145 -10.97 0.11 -16.84
N GLU A 146 -10.64 -0.93 -17.60
CA GLU A 146 -11.08 -2.31 -17.31
C GLU A 146 -10.58 -2.78 -15.93
N ALA A 147 -9.32 -2.50 -15.60
CA ALA A 147 -8.74 -2.81 -14.28
C ALA A 147 -9.50 -2.12 -13.13
N CYS A 148 -9.82 -0.83 -13.29
CA CYS A 148 -10.62 -0.09 -12.30
C CYS A 148 -12.04 -0.68 -12.15
N GLN A 149 -12.69 -1.12 -13.24
CA GLN A 149 -14.00 -1.75 -13.19
C GLN A 149 -13.98 -3.09 -12.43
N TYR A 150 -12.91 -3.88 -12.57
CA TYR A 150 -12.75 -5.11 -11.78
C TYR A 150 -12.60 -4.80 -10.29
N VAL A 151 -11.79 -3.80 -9.95
CA VAL A 151 -11.62 -3.37 -8.54
C VAL A 151 -12.92 -2.82 -7.97
N ASP A 152 -13.65 -2.01 -8.72
CA ASP A 152 -14.98 -1.48 -8.31
C ASP A 152 -15.96 -2.61 -8.00
N THR A 153 -16.02 -3.64 -8.86
CA THR A 153 -16.83 -4.84 -8.63
C THR A 153 -16.43 -5.55 -7.33
N CYS A 154 -15.13 -5.74 -7.11
CA CYS A 154 -14.60 -6.36 -5.90
C CYS A 154 -14.93 -5.56 -4.65
N LEU A 155 -14.75 -4.23 -4.70
CA LEU A 155 -15.11 -3.32 -3.61
C LEU A 155 -16.62 -3.35 -3.32
N GLY A 156 -17.46 -3.44 -4.35
CA GLY A 156 -18.90 -3.59 -4.20
C GLY A 156 -19.28 -4.84 -3.38
N TRP A 157 -18.64 -5.98 -3.63
CA TRP A 157 -18.88 -7.21 -2.86
C TRP A 157 -18.36 -7.12 -1.43
N ILE A 158 -17.15 -6.57 -1.24
CA ILE A 158 -16.53 -6.42 0.08
C ILE A 158 -17.36 -5.44 0.95
N THR A 159 -17.69 -4.27 0.42
CA THR A 159 -18.44 -3.25 1.18
C THR A 159 -19.84 -3.73 1.54
N LYS A 160 -20.50 -4.49 0.65
CA LYS A 160 -21.78 -5.14 0.96
C LYS A 160 -21.62 -6.11 2.14
N ARG A 161 -20.60 -6.99 2.08
CA ARG A 161 -20.37 -7.99 3.12
C ARG A 161 -19.97 -7.36 4.45
N MET A 162 -19.11 -6.33 4.42
CA MET A 162 -18.74 -5.56 5.61
C MET A 162 -19.98 -4.92 6.27
N ARG A 163 -20.88 -4.35 5.48
CA ARG A 163 -22.14 -3.79 6.00
C ARG A 163 -23.00 -4.87 6.68
N GLU A 164 -23.15 -6.05 6.05
CA GLU A 164 -23.88 -7.18 6.64
C GLU A 164 -23.25 -7.62 7.96
N ALA A 165 -21.92 -7.57 8.07
CA ALA A 165 -21.17 -7.83 9.30
C ALA A 165 -21.15 -6.65 10.29
N ARG A 166 -21.79 -5.52 9.98
CA ARG A 166 -21.74 -4.26 10.75
C ARG A 166 -20.34 -3.71 10.93
N GLY A 167 -19.47 -3.95 9.94
CA GLY A 167 -18.11 -3.44 9.91
C GLY A 167 -18.01 -2.09 9.20
N ILE A 168 -16.89 -1.41 9.41
CA ILE A 168 -16.55 -0.12 8.79
C ILE A 168 -15.54 -0.36 7.67
N THR A 169 -15.70 0.31 6.55
CA THR A 169 -14.75 0.23 5.44
C THR A 169 -14.17 1.62 5.14
N LEU A 170 -12.84 1.70 5.12
CA LEU A 170 -12.10 2.84 4.58
C LEU A 170 -11.53 2.45 3.22
N ILE A 171 -11.78 3.25 2.18
CA ILE A 171 -11.23 3.06 0.84
C ILE A 171 -10.41 4.29 0.47
N THR A 172 -9.16 4.07 0.11
CA THR A 172 -8.25 5.13 -0.34
C THR A 172 -7.22 4.56 -1.32
N ALA A 173 -6.29 5.37 -1.79
CA ALA A 173 -5.10 4.95 -2.51
C ALA A 173 -3.85 5.52 -1.85
N ASP A 174 -2.70 4.88 -2.06
CA ASP A 174 -1.40 5.32 -1.55
C ASP A 174 -0.77 6.43 -2.42
N HIS A 175 -1.13 6.50 -3.69
CA HIS A 175 -0.71 7.52 -4.65
C HIS A 175 -1.66 7.53 -5.85
N GLY A 176 -1.54 8.55 -6.69
CA GLY A 176 -2.21 8.62 -7.98
C GLY A 176 -1.41 7.90 -9.08
N ASN A 177 -2.11 7.39 -10.08
CA ASN A 177 -1.58 6.77 -11.30
C ASN A 177 -2.69 6.72 -12.38
N ALA A 178 -3.69 5.88 -12.18
CA ALA A 178 -4.74 5.56 -13.16
C ALA A 178 -5.64 6.76 -13.53
N GLU A 179 -5.72 7.79 -12.70
CA GLU A 179 -6.50 8.99 -12.96
C GLU A 179 -5.85 9.90 -14.03
N GLN A 180 -4.57 9.69 -14.34
CA GLN A 180 -3.85 10.47 -15.35
C GLN A 180 -3.07 9.56 -16.30
N MET A 181 -3.74 9.03 -17.31
CA MET A 181 -3.16 8.12 -18.29
C MET A 181 -2.55 8.80 -19.51
N ILE A 182 -2.74 10.11 -19.64
CA ILE A 182 -2.23 10.93 -20.74
C ILE A 182 -1.50 12.13 -20.15
N ASP A 183 -0.29 12.37 -20.59
CA ASP A 183 0.47 13.57 -20.24
C ASP A 183 -0.22 14.80 -20.85
N PRO A 184 -0.64 15.77 -20.05
CA PRO A 184 -1.41 16.92 -20.52
C PRO A 184 -0.61 17.88 -21.41
N ILE A 185 0.72 17.80 -21.36
CA ILE A 185 1.61 18.70 -22.13
C ILE A 185 1.96 18.06 -23.47
N THR A 186 2.34 16.77 -23.46
CA THR A 186 2.85 16.09 -24.66
C THR A 186 1.78 15.29 -25.40
N GLY A 187 0.65 14.97 -24.76
CA GLY A 187 -0.40 14.10 -25.30
C GLY A 187 0.02 12.62 -25.40
N SER A 188 1.20 12.26 -24.89
CA SER A 188 1.69 10.88 -24.88
C SER A 188 1.13 10.10 -23.68
N PRO A 189 1.18 8.73 -23.70
CA PRO A 189 0.82 7.94 -22.54
C PRO A 189 1.64 8.33 -21.31
N HIS A 190 0.96 8.54 -20.17
CA HIS A 190 1.58 8.76 -18.88
C HIS A 190 1.60 7.41 -18.11
N THR A 191 2.77 7.00 -17.64
CA THR A 191 3.00 5.69 -17.03
C THR A 191 3.62 5.77 -15.63
N ALA A 192 3.71 6.98 -15.07
CA ALA A 192 4.32 7.23 -13.76
C ALA A 192 3.24 7.54 -12.70
N HIS A 193 3.63 7.46 -11.45
CA HIS A 193 2.78 7.96 -10.36
C HIS A 193 2.58 9.47 -10.47
N THR A 194 1.46 9.94 -9.97
CA THR A 194 1.13 11.36 -9.85
C THR A 194 1.13 11.81 -8.40
N ILE A 195 1.17 13.12 -8.19
CA ILE A 195 0.97 13.75 -6.89
C ILE A 195 -0.46 14.26 -6.71
N ASN A 196 -1.38 13.84 -7.56
CA ASN A 196 -2.79 14.21 -7.45
C ASN A 196 -3.38 13.69 -6.14
N PRO A 197 -4.32 14.42 -5.53
CA PRO A 197 -5.04 13.95 -4.36
C PRO A 197 -5.75 12.62 -4.66
N VAL A 198 -5.67 11.70 -3.69
CA VAL A 198 -6.37 10.41 -3.75
C VAL A 198 -7.71 10.49 -3.00
N PRO A 199 -8.73 9.71 -3.40
CA PRO A 199 -10.00 9.70 -2.71
C PRO A 199 -9.88 9.05 -1.31
N LEU A 200 -10.79 9.47 -0.40
CA LEU A 200 -11.03 8.77 0.85
C LEU A 200 -12.54 8.58 1.02
N HIS A 201 -12.97 7.34 1.15
CA HIS A 201 -14.34 6.99 1.44
C HIS A 201 -14.43 6.27 2.78
N LEU A 202 -15.32 6.73 3.65
CA LEU A 202 -15.71 6.06 4.88
C LEU A 202 -17.13 5.49 4.67
N ILE A 203 -17.26 4.17 4.78
CA ILE A 203 -18.52 3.45 4.60
C ILE A 203 -18.86 2.73 5.90
N ASP A 204 -19.90 3.22 6.54
CA ASP A 204 -20.43 2.70 7.80
C ASP A 204 -21.90 3.09 7.93
N GLU A 205 -22.74 2.21 8.48
CA GLU A 205 -24.16 2.51 8.70
C GLU A 205 -24.38 3.62 9.73
N GLY A 206 -23.52 3.70 10.75
CA GLY A 206 -23.54 4.75 11.78
C GLY A 206 -23.02 6.09 11.30
N SER A 207 -22.33 6.12 10.17
CA SER A 207 -21.68 7.33 9.62
C SER A 207 -22.44 7.98 8.48
N VAL A 208 -23.70 7.58 8.24
CA VAL A 208 -24.52 8.19 7.18
C VAL A 208 -24.73 9.66 7.48
N GLY A 209 -24.21 10.53 6.60
CA GLY A 209 -24.22 11.99 6.77
C GLY A 209 -23.05 12.58 7.54
N MET A 210 -22.15 11.76 8.09
CA MET A 210 -20.88 12.24 8.66
C MET A 210 -20.01 12.85 7.57
N LYS A 211 -19.49 14.04 7.86
CA LYS A 211 -18.52 14.69 6.95
C LYS A 211 -17.12 14.29 7.31
N LEU A 212 -16.29 14.14 6.30
CA LEU A 212 -14.85 14.04 6.44
C LEU A 212 -14.20 15.42 6.24
N ARG A 213 -13.22 15.72 7.05
CA ARG A 213 -12.46 16.98 6.96
C ARG A 213 -11.73 17.06 5.61
N SER A 214 -11.79 18.20 4.98
CA SER A 214 -11.05 18.50 3.76
C SER A 214 -9.56 18.73 4.05
N GLY A 215 -8.71 18.61 3.02
CA GLY A 215 -7.27 18.84 3.13
C GLY A 215 -6.55 17.79 3.98
N GLY A 216 -7.04 16.56 3.99
CA GLY A 216 -6.38 15.41 4.61
C GLY A 216 -5.18 14.93 3.79
N ALA A 217 -4.33 14.13 4.43
CA ALA A 217 -3.16 13.49 3.85
C ALA A 217 -3.10 12.01 4.26
N LEU A 218 -2.21 11.24 3.65
CA LEU A 218 -2.05 9.81 3.98
C LEU A 218 -1.68 9.57 5.45
N GLU A 219 -0.99 10.51 6.09
CA GLU A 219 -0.66 10.46 7.51
C GLU A 219 -1.90 10.47 8.43
N ASP A 220 -3.05 10.90 7.93
CA ASP A 220 -4.31 10.98 8.68
C ASP A 220 -5.06 9.63 8.71
N ILE A 221 -4.72 8.68 7.85
CA ILE A 221 -5.42 7.39 7.76
C ILE A 221 -5.24 6.59 9.05
N ALA A 222 -4.02 6.46 9.55
CA ALA A 222 -3.75 5.71 10.78
C ALA A 222 -4.44 6.33 12.01
N PRO A 223 -4.37 7.66 12.26
CA PRO A 223 -5.16 8.31 13.32
C PRO A 223 -6.67 8.10 13.19
N THR A 224 -7.21 8.16 11.96
CA THR A 224 -8.64 7.91 11.72
C THR A 224 -9.02 6.46 12.04
N MET A 225 -8.20 5.48 11.66
CA MET A 225 -8.42 4.07 11.99
C MET A 225 -8.36 3.83 13.49
N LEU A 226 -7.37 4.41 14.20
CA LEU A 226 -7.29 4.29 15.66
C LEU A 226 -8.52 4.87 16.35
N ALA A 227 -8.99 6.02 15.90
CA ALA A 227 -10.18 6.66 16.45
C ALA A 227 -11.46 5.85 16.18
N LEU A 228 -11.57 5.18 15.02
CA LEU A 228 -12.67 4.24 14.73
C LEU A 228 -12.64 3.01 15.62
N LEU A 229 -11.45 2.55 16.02
CA LEU A 229 -11.26 1.43 16.94
C LEU A 229 -11.35 1.83 18.42
N GLY A 230 -11.52 3.12 18.73
CA GLY A 230 -11.51 3.64 20.11
C GLY A 230 -10.13 3.55 20.77
N LEU A 231 -9.07 3.54 19.98
CA LEU A 231 -7.68 3.48 20.45
C LEU A 231 -7.04 4.86 20.47
N GLU A 232 -6.16 5.08 21.45
CA GLU A 232 -5.41 6.32 21.57
C GLU A 232 -4.32 6.44 20.51
N LYS A 233 -4.23 7.62 19.90
CA LYS A 233 -3.21 7.97 18.93
C LYS A 233 -1.90 8.30 19.63
N PRO A 234 -0.75 7.66 19.27
CA PRO A 234 0.56 8.03 19.77
C PRO A 234 0.94 9.47 19.38
N GLU A 235 1.73 10.12 20.25
CA GLU A 235 2.25 11.49 19.98
C GLU A 235 3.13 11.56 18.71
N ASP A 236 3.85 10.48 18.39
CA ASP A 236 4.68 10.38 17.19
C ASP A 236 3.87 10.43 15.86
N MET A 237 2.58 10.13 15.90
CA MET A 237 1.70 10.28 14.74
C MET A 237 1.28 11.74 14.57
N THR A 238 1.75 12.39 13.52
CA THR A 238 1.50 13.80 13.21
C THR A 238 0.11 14.05 12.62
N GLY A 239 -0.47 13.06 11.96
CA GLY A 239 -1.80 13.13 11.37
C GLY A 239 -2.94 13.24 12.41
N ARG A 240 -4.15 13.46 11.92
CA ARG A 240 -5.36 13.68 12.72
C ARG A 240 -6.51 12.77 12.27
N ASP A 241 -7.50 12.58 13.11
CA ASP A 241 -8.77 11.95 12.72
C ASP A 241 -9.49 12.85 11.70
N LEU A 242 -9.84 12.29 10.55
CA LEU A 242 -10.51 12.99 9.47
C LEU A 242 -12.05 13.06 9.63
N ARG A 243 -12.61 12.41 10.63
CA ARG A 243 -14.06 12.53 10.90
C ARG A 243 -14.38 13.91 11.51
N GLU A 244 -15.42 14.55 11.03
CA GLU A 244 -16.02 15.71 11.71
C GLU A 244 -16.98 15.16 12.77
N LEU A 245 -16.51 15.11 14.03
CA LEU A 245 -17.37 14.81 15.17
C LEU A 245 -18.10 16.10 15.55
N GLU A 246 -19.44 16.06 15.64
CA GLU A 246 -20.25 17.16 16.14
C GLU A 246 -19.96 17.49 17.61
#